data_56112bec4f7493c4e4f451814e9aac2d
#
_entry.id   56112bec4f7493c4e4f451814e9aac2d
#
_cell.length_a   1.000
_cell.length_b   1.000
_cell.length_c   1.000
_cell.angle_alpha   90.00
_cell.angle_beta   90.00
_cell.angle_gamma   90.00
#
_symmetry.space_group_name_H-M   'P 1'
#
loop_
_entity.id
_entity.type
_entity.pdbx_description
1 polymer ?
#
loop_
_entity_poly.entity_id
_entity_poly.type
_entity_poly.pdbx_seq_one_letter_code
_entity_poly.pdbx_strand_id
1 'polypeptide(L)'
;TQPDISALVEGHTDNMKVFNLGQIKDNWDLSVMRATQIVKLLLNSATIDAKRITASGRGEFFPLDPSNSDAAKKKNRRTEIILTPKLDELYQMLNEK
;
A
#
# COMPACT_ATOMS: atom_id res chain seq x y z
N THR A 1 6.17 -16.59 16.12
CA THR A 1 5.32 -15.50 15.67
C THR A 1 6.11 -14.21 15.59
N GLN A 2 5.70 -13.31 14.74
CA GLN A 2 6.30 -11.99 14.60
C GLN A 2 5.27 -10.93 14.97
N PRO A 3 4.95 -10.81 16.25
CA PRO A 3 3.82 -10.00 16.67
C PRO A 3 4.02 -8.50 16.49
N ASP A 4 5.25 -8.04 16.27
CA ASP A 4 5.56 -6.63 16.39
C ASP A 4 5.91 -5.95 15.05
N ILE A 5 5.56 -6.60 13.95
CA ILE A 5 5.70 -6.00 12.63
C ILE A 5 4.35 -5.47 12.18
N SER A 6 4.34 -4.21 11.76
CA SER A 6 3.18 -3.60 11.13
C SER A 6 3.35 -3.58 9.61
N ALA A 7 2.27 -3.73 8.90
CA ALA A 7 2.25 -3.72 7.45
C ALA A 7 1.41 -2.56 6.94
N LEU A 8 1.96 -1.77 6.04
CA LEU A 8 1.24 -0.76 5.31
C LEU A 8 1.07 -1.24 3.87
N VAL A 9 -0.16 -1.37 3.43
CA VAL A 9 -0.47 -1.73 2.05
C VAL A 9 -0.81 -0.45 1.31
N GLU A 10 0.03 -0.09 0.36
CA GLU A 10 -0.05 1.20 -0.32
C GLU A 10 -0.36 1.00 -1.79
N GLY A 11 -1.52 1.50 -2.22
CA GLY A 11 -1.96 1.43 -3.61
C GLY A 11 -1.44 2.61 -4.42
N HIS A 12 -1.14 2.33 -5.69
CA HIS A 12 -0.69 3.33 -6.66
C HIS A 12 -1.42 3.13 -7.98
N THR A 13 -1.65 4.22 -8.68
CA THR A 13 -2.25 4.21 -10.00
C THR A 13 -1.29 4.79 -11.03
N ASP A 14 -1.62 4.62 -12.31
CA ASP A 14 -1.01 5.42 -13.36
C ASP A 14 -1.67 6.81 -13.42
N ASN A 15 -1.31 7.60 -14.42
CA ASN A 15 -1.81 8.96 -14.57
C ASN A 15 -3.02 9.07 -15.49
N MET A 16 -3.64 7.98 -15.87
CA MET A 16 -4.89 8.04 -16.63
C MET A 16 -6.02 8.45 -15.71
N LYS A 17 -6.83 9.38 -16.16
CA LYS A 17 -7.94 9.88 -15.36
C LYS A 17 -9.01 8.81 -15.21
N VAL A 18 -9.54 8.68 -14.00
CA VAL A 18 -10.69 7.86 -13.70
C VAL A 18 -11.93 8.73 -13.76
N PHE A 19 -12.94 8.25 -14.45
CA PHE A 19 -14.21 8.95 -14.57
C PHE A 19 -15.28 8.19 -13.81
N ASN A 20 -15.77 8.75 -12.74
CA ASN A 20 -17.03 8.43 -12.05
C ASN A 20 -17.45 6.95 -12.12
N LEU A 21 -16.70 6.06 -11.49
CA LEU A 21 -17.06 4.66 -11.33
C LEU A 21 -17.75 4.47 -9.97
N GLY A 22 -18.98 4.97 -9.84
CA GLY A 22 -19.69 4.92 -8.58
C GLY A 22 -19.00 5.75 -7.49
N GLN A 23 -18.49 5.09 -6.47
CA GLN A 23 -17.77 5.76 -5.37
C GLN A 23 -16.33 6.12 -5.72
N ILE A 24 -15.80 5.56 -6.81
CA ILE A 24 -14.44 5.86 -7.26
C ILE A 24 -14.51 7.03 -8.23
N LYS A 25 -14.04 8.18 -7.79
CA LYS A 25 -14.15 9.42 -8.57
C LYS A 25 -12.82 9.88 -9.16
N ASP A 26 -11.72 9.44 -8.60
CA ASP A 26 -10.38 9.83 -9.02
C ASP A 26 -9.35 8.75 -8.67
N ASN A 27 -8.09 9.02 -8.99
CA ASN A 27 -7.02 8.08 -8.70
C ASN A 27 -6.71 7.97 -7.21
N TRP A 28 -7.05 8.95 -6.40
CA TRP A 28 -6.96 8.82 -4.95
C TRP A 28 -7.89 7.72 -4.47
N ASP A 29 -9.15 7.78 -4.84
CA ASP A 29 -10.13 6.77 -4.46
C ASP A 29 -9.74 5.40 -4.97
N LEU A 30 -9.28 5.32 -6.22
CA LEU A 30 -8.88 4.06 -6.84
C LEU A 30 -7.70 3.42 -6.10
N SER A 31 -6.70 4.20 -5.75
CA SER A 31 -5.51 3.68 -5.08
C SER A 31 -5.83 3.14 -3.70
N VAL A 32 -6.66 3.85 -2.94
CA VAL A 32 -7.09 3.41 -1.61
C VAL A 32 -7.95 2.16 -1.71
N MET A 33 -8.86 2.10 -2.67
CA MET A 33 -9.72 0.92 -2.84
C MET A 33 -8.89 -0.32 -3.17
N ARG A 34 -7.90 -0.19 -4.05
CA ARG A 34 -7.03 -1.32 -4.39
C ARG A 34 -6.25 -1.81 -3.17
N ALA A 35 -5.72 -0.90 -2.37
CA ALA A 35 -5.02 -1.26 -1.15
C ALA A 35 -5.96 -1.97 -0.17
N THR A 36 -7.18 -1.47 -0.02
CA THR A 36 -8.18 -2.06 0.86
C THR A 36 -8.53 -3.49 0.44
N GLN A 37 -8.66 -3.73 -0.85
CA GLN A 37 -8.94 -5.08 -1.36
C GLN A 37 -7.81 -6.04 -1.04
N ILE A 38 -6.57 -5.60 -1.17
CA ILE A 38 -5.41 -6.43 -0.81
C ILE A 38 -5.39 -6.70 0.70
N VAL A 39 -5.68 -5.70 1.53
CA VAL A 39 -5.78 -5.89 2.97
C VAL A 39 -6.82 -6.97 3.30
N LYS A 40 -8.00 -6.88 2.71
CA LYS A 40 -9.05 -7.87 2.95
C LYS A 40 -8.63 -9.27 2.51
N LEU A 41 -7.95 -9.37 1.38
CA LEU A 41 -7.43 -10.63 0.89
C LEU A 41 -6.41 -11.23 1.85
N LEU A 42 -5.50 -10.43 2.36
CA LEU A 42 -4.49 -10.87 3.32
C LEU A 42 -5.11 -11.29 4.64
N LEU A 43 -6.10 -10.56 5.13
CA LEU A 43 -6.80 -10.93 6.37
C LEU A 43 -7.55 -12.25 6.24
N ASN A 44 -8.05 -12.57 5.05
CA ASN A 44 -8.77 -13.82 4.81
C ASN A 44 -7.85 -15.02 4.59
N SER A 45 -6.67 -14.81 4.03
CA SER A 45 -5.81 -15.92 3.59
C SER A 45 -4.55 -16.11 4.41
N ALA A 46 -4.26 -15.21 5.34
CA ALA A 46 -3.07 -15.28 6.17
C ALA A 46 -3.41 -14.96 7.62
N THR A 47 -2.55 -15.40 8.53
CA THR A 47 -2.71 -15.09 9.96
C THR A 47 -2.07 -13.73 10.24
N ILE A 48 -2.84 -12.68 10.01
CA ILE A 48 -2.40 -11.30 10.24
C ILE A 48 -3.38 -10.65 11.21
N ASP A 49 -2.84 -9.99 12.24
CA ASP A 49 -3.64 -9.21 13.16
C ASP A 49 -4.11 -7.94 12.47
N ALA A 50 -5.42 -7.74 12.44
CA ALA A 50 -6.01 -6.55 11.81
C ALA A 50 -5.52 -5.23 12.42
N LYS A 51 -5.03 -5.26 13.65
CA LYS A 51 -4.47 -4.08 14.30
C LYS A 51 -3.12 -3.67 13.74
N ARG A 52 -2.48 -4.54 12.96
CA ARG A 52 -1.13 -4.34 12.45
C ARG A 52 -1.08 -4.08 10.97
N ILE A 53 -2.22 -3.96 10.31
CA ILE A 53 -2.27 -3.74 8.87
C ILE A 53 -3.07 -2.48 8.57
N THR A 54 -2.55 -1.68 7.65
CA THR A 54 -3.16 -0.42 7.25
C THR A 54 -3.25 -0.36 5.73
N ALA A 55 -4.36 0.15 5.23
CA ALA A 55 -4.53 0.44 3.80
C ALA A 55 -4.28 1.92 3.56
N SER A 56 -3.57 2.23 2.49
CA SER A 56 -3.24 3.60 2.11
C SER A 56 -3.21 3.73 0.59
N GLY A 57 -3.35 4.94 0.09
CA GLY A 57 -3.26 5.23 -1.33
C GLY A 57 -2.45 6.47 -1.61
N ARG A 58 -1.71 6.44 -2.70
CA ARG A 58 -0.88 7.55 -3.16
C ARG A 58 -1.39 8.16 -4.46
N GLY A 59 -2.48 7.64 -5.02
CA GLY A 59 -2.97 8.12 -6.30
C GLY A 59 -1.93 7.87 -7.39
N GLU A 60 -1.76 8.85 -8.26
CA GLU A 60 -0.81 8.80 -9.39
C GLU A 60 0.53 9.48 -9.09
N PHE A 61 0.73 9.99 -7.89
CA PHE A 61 1.76 11.01 -7.60
C PHE A 61 3.13 10.46 -7.23
N PHE A 62 3.27 9.16 -7.17
CA PHE A 62 4.56 8.51 -6.86
C PHE A 62 4.88 7.45 -7.91
N PRO A 63 5.06 7.85 -9.19
CA PRO A 63 5.33 6.89 -10.24
C PRO A 63 6.73 6.29 -10.11
N LEU A 64 6.84 5.00 -10.42
CA LEU A 64 8.15 4.37 -10.57
C LEU A 64 8.84 4.83 -11.84
N ASP A 65 8.04 5.10 -12.86
CA ASP A 65 8.52 5.57 -14.16
C ASP A 65 7.66 6.78 -14.55
N PRO A 66 8.25 7.99 -14.60
CA PRO A 66 7.48 9.20 -14.88
C PRO A 66 7.13 9.37 -16.35
N SER A 67 7.61 8.50 -17.23
CA SER A 67 7.28 8.61 -18.65
C SER A 67 5.81 8.27 -18.90
N ASN A 68 5.32 8.60 -20.08
CA ASN A 68 3.91 8.43 -20.43
C ASN A 68 3.66 7.19 -21.30
N SER A 69 4.63 6.29 -21.38
CA SER A 69 4.52 5.06 -22.16
C SER A 69 3.57 4.07 -21.50
N ASP A 70 3.05 3.13 -22.28
CA ASP A 70 2.21 2.06 -21.75
C ASP A 70 2.98 1.18 -20.77
N ALA A 71 4.26 0.96 -21.04
CA ALA A 71 5.12 0.20 -20.13
C ALA A 71 5.27 0.90 -18.77
N ALA A 72 5.44 2.23 -18.77
CA ALA A 72 5.52 3.02 -17.55
C ALA A 72 4.21 2.95 -16.77
N LYS A 73 3.08 3.13 -17.46
CA LYS A 73 1.76 3.05 -16.80
C LYS A 73 1.53 1.71 -16.14
N LYS A 74 1.96 0.63 -16.80
CA LYS A 74 1.84 -0.71 -16.22
C LYS A 74 2.65 -0.86 -14.94
N LYS A 75 3.87 -0.32 -14.90
CA LYS A 75 4.72 -0.34 -13.71
C LYS A 75 4.13 0.50 -12.58
N ASN A 76 3.49 1.60 -12.92
CA ASN A 76 2.95 2.54 -11.93
C ASN A 76 1.67 1.99 -11.27
N ARG A 77 0.91 1.15 -11.96
CA ARG A 77 -0.25 0.46 -11.38
C ARG A 77 0.23 -0.68 -10.51
N ARG A 78 0.43 -0.40 -9.25
CA ARG A 78 0.99 -1.38 -8.31
C ARG A 78 0.47 -1.21 -6.91
N THR A 79 0.70 -2.23 -6.10
CA THR A 79 0.51 -2.19 -4.67
C THR A 79 1.85 -2.53 -4.01
N GLU A 80 2.27 -1.71 -3.06
CA GLU A 80 3.48 -1.94 -2.29
C GLU A 80 3.09 -2.36 -0.88
N ILE A 81 3.84 -3.30 -0.33
CA ILE A 81 3.67 -3.71 1.06
C ILE A 81 4.92 -3.29 1.80
N ILE A 82 4.73 -2.38 2.75
CA ILE A 82 5.83 -1.78 3.51
C ILE A 82 5.76 -2.34 4.92
N LEU A 83 6.80 -3.05 5.33
CA LEU A 83 6.89 -3.64 6.66
C LEU A 83 7.67 -2.72 7.56
N THR A 84 7.12 -2.46 8.74
CA THR A 84 7.75 -1.59 9.72
C THR A 84 7.84 -2.35 11.05
N PRO A 85 9.05 -2.55 11.58
CA PRO A 85 9.19 -3.16 12.90
C PRO A 85 8.68 -2.20 13.97
N LYS A 86 8.33 -2.76 15.12
CA LYS A 86 7.92 -1.95 16.25
C LYS A 86 9.08 -1.10 16.72
N LEU A 87 8.84 0.19 16.85
CA LEU A 87 9.88 1.18 17.10
C LEU A 87 10.56 0.96 18.47
N ASP A 88 9.79 0.59 19.48
CA ASP A 88 10.31 0.33 20.82
C ASP A 88 11.35 -0.79 20.81
N GLU A 89 11.09 -1.85 20.07
CA GLU A 89 12.02 -2.95 19.93
C GLU A 89 13.27 -2.54 19.18
N LEU A 90 13.11 -1.70 18.17
CA LEU A 90 14.26 -1.19 17.41
C LEU A 90 15.19 -0.38 18.31
N TYR A 91 14.64 0.51 19.11
CA TYR A 91 15.43 1.28 20.06
C TYR A 91 16.11 0.39 21.09
N GLN A 92 15.41 -0.62 21.57
CA GLN A 92 15.98 -1.57 22.52
C GLN A 92 17.16 -2.33 21.93
N MET A 93 17.03 -2.77 20.69
CA MET A 93 18.11 -3.45 19.98
C MET A 93 19.33 -2.54 19.80
N LEU A 94 19.11 -1.26 19.51
CA LEU A 94 20.20 -0.29 19.35
C LEU A 94 20.90 -0.01 20.67
N ASN A 95 20.18 0.00 21.77
CA ASN A 95 20.74 0.28 23.10
C ASN A 95 21.46 -0.91 23.71
N GLU A 96 21.28 -2.10 23.20
CA GLU A 96 21.95 -3.32 23.67
C GLU A 96 23.39 -3.43 23.14
N LYS A 97 23.81 -2.53 22.31
CA LYS A 97 25.19 -2.49 21.81
C LYS A 97 26.08 -1.67 22.76
#